data_90f3ece97e69b118fcd4e01f323fdc16
#
_entry.id   90f3ece97e69b118fcd4e01f323fdc16
#
_cell.length_a   1.000
_cell.length_b   1.000
_cell.length_c   1.000
_cell.angle_alpha   90.00
_cell.angle_beta   90.00
_cell.angle_gamma   90.00
#
_symmetry.space_group_name_H-M   'P 1'
#
loop_
_entity.id
_entity.type
_entity.pdbx_description
1 polymer ?
#
loop_
_entity_poly.entity_id
_entity_poly.type
_entity_poly.pdbx_seq_one_letter_code
_entity_poly.pdbx_strand_id
1 'polypeptide(L)'
;MITIFCTPKNFEGIFDIIQKNAIRSWRHLSNDIEIIIFGDSKGAKEISDEVEGIYYPDVKCSKNGVPLLSDLFLKANAVASYNILLFINSDILLPKKVISVVKKANNVLAKFLLIGYRFDLRIEELINFDEPKSLSKFWEKAKSKSKKKSPAAIDYFIFRKNSLKKIPDFVVGRPGYDNWLIWYARRKFMSVVDISNDVLAVHQNHHFNFHNLKNNPKIFDRDKIPIEEDGLINLNLHGDRVLNLLDANYFIEDGMILKKRTKYYKYRNLGKLPIIFYEFSLILNLYKKLCRIFLYNTSEFE
;
A
#
# COMPACT_ATOMS: atom_id res chain seq x y z
N MET A 1 -10.64 14.81 6.63
CA MET A 1 -10.57 14.21 7.97
C MET A 1 -9.86 12.86 7.88
N ILE A 2 -8.59 12.91 7.48
CA ILE A 2 -7.70 11.75 7.31
C ILE A 2 -6.33 12.12 7.87
N THR A 3 -5.73 11.24 8.65
CA THR A 3 -4.31 11.32 9.02
C THR A 3 -3.50 10.48 8.04
N ILE A 4 -2.62 11.12 7.30
CA ILE A 4 -1.65 10.49 6.39
C ILE A 4 -0.33 10.35 7.14
N PHE A 5 0.27 9.16 7.10
CA PHE A 5 1.58 8.97 7.72
C PHE A 5 2.51 8.17 6.81
N CYS A 6 3.77 8.56 6.85
CA CYS A 6 4.82 7.93 6.07
C CYS A 6 6.17 8.00 6.80
N THR A 7 7.17 7.33 6.26
CA THR A 7 8.57 7.47 6.62
C THR A 7 9.39 7.65 5.33
N PRO A 8 9.90 8.86 5.06
CA PRO A 8 10.67 9.13 3.86
C PRO A 8 12.12 8.62 4.00
N LYS A 9 12.80 8.50 2.86
CA LYS A 9 14.25 8.36 2.78
C LYS A 9 14.90 9.76 2.86
N ASN A 10 16.23 9.81 2.94
CA ASN A 10 16.95 11.08 2.82
C ASN A 10 16.54 11.83 1.55
N PHE A 11 16.29 13.13 1.69
CA PHE A 11 15.95 14.03 0.58
C PHE A 11 17.20 14.41 -0.18
N GLU A 12 17.66 13.50 -1.04
CA GLU A 12 18.87 13.63 -1.83
C GLU A 12 18.64 13.16 -3.27
N GLY A 13 19.19 13.89 -4.25
CA GLY A 13 19.03 13.55 -5.66
C GLY A 13 17.58 13.41 -6.08
N ILE A 14 17.22 12.32 -6.77
CA ILE A 14 15.85 12.09 -7.24
C ILE A 14 14.87 11.93 -6.07
N PHE A 15 15.30 11.41 -4.91
CA PHE A 15 14.43 11.26 -3.74
C PHE A 15 13.99 12.60 -3.15
N ASP A 16 14.78 13.66 -3.29
CA ASP A 16 14.35 15.00 -2.90
C ASP A 16 13.14 15.46 -3.71
N ILE A 17 13.18 15.27 -5.03
CA ILE A 17 12.11 15.67 -5.94
C ILE A 17 10.83 14.85 -5.70
N ILE A 18 10.95 13.51 -5.76
CA ILE A 18 9.77 12.64 -5.73
C ILE A 18 9.06 12.64 -4.38
N GLN A 19 9.79 12.74 -3.28
CA GLN A 19 9.21 12.78 -1.94
C GLN A 19 8.55 14.15 -1.66
N LYS A 20 9.17 15.26 -2.08
CA LYS A 20 8.53 16.57 -2.02
C LYS A 20 7.24 16.62 -2.84
N ASN A 21 7.26 16.10 -4.06
CA ASN A 21 6.07 16.01 -4.89
C ASN A 21 4.95 15.22 -4.19
N ALA A 22 5.26 14.05 -3.65
CA ALA A 22 4.27 13.21 -2.98
C ALA A 22 3.67 13.90 -1.76
N ILE A 23 4.52 14.35 -0.82
CA ILE A 23 4.09 14.92 0.47
C ILE A 23 3.31 16.23 0.25
N ARG A 24 3.78 17.11 -0.66
CA ARG A 24 3.04 18.31 -1.06
C ARG A 24 1.67 17.97 -1.67
N SER A 25 1.60 16.93 -2.53
CA SER A 25 0.33 16.52 -3.12
C SER A 25 -0.71 16.14 -2.08
N TRP A 26 -0.30 15.53 -0.96
CA TRP A 26 -1.22 15.13 0.09
C TRP A 26 -1.83 16.33 0.82
N ARG A 27 -1.09 17.40 1.03
CA ARG A 27 -1.62 18.65 1.61
C ARG A 27 -2.73 19.25 0.76
N HIS A 28 -2.64 19.10 -0.58
CA HIS A 28 -3.62 19.60 -1.53
C HIS A 28 -4.87 18.72 -1.72
N LEU A 29 -4.98 17.58 -1.02
CA LEU A 29 -6.16 16.71 -1.12
C LEU A 29 -7.40 17.33 -0.50
N SER A 30 -7.27 17.97 0.66
CA SER A 30 -8.34 18.63 1.42
C SER A 30 -7.74 19.50 2.54
N ASN A 31 -8.49 20.51 3.00
CA ASN A 31 -8.08 21.31 4.17
C ASN A 31 -8.04 20.47 5.48
N ASP A 32 -8.81 19.38 5.54
CA ASP A 32 -8.91 18.49 6.71
C ASP A 32 -7.92 17.31 6.62
N ILE A 33 -6.68 17.55 6.25
CA ILE A 33 -5.61 16.55 6.21
C ILE A 33 -4.61 16.82 7.34
N GLU A 34 -4.33 15.80 8.13
CA GLU A 34 -3.19 15.75 9.02
C GLU A 34 -2.09 14.91 8.38
N ILE A 35 -0.86 15.39 8.39
CA ILE A 35 0.31 14.68 7.84
C ILE A 35 1.27 14.41 8.99
N ILE A 36 1.71 13.16 9.15
CA ILE A 36 2.71 12.77 10.15
C ILE A 36 3.90 12.17 9.40
N ILE A 37 5.07 12.77 9.62
CA ILE A 37 6.34 12.31 9.06
C ILE A 37 7.14 11.60 10.15
N PHE A 38 7.40 10.32 9.97
CA PHE A 38 8.16 9.50 10.90
C PHE A 38 9.61 9.30 10.44
N GLY A 39 10.54 9.25 11.43
CA GLY A 39 11.97 9.02 11.19
C GLY A 39 12.76 10.30 11.04
N ASP A 40 14.06 10.18 11.20
CA ASP A 40 15.03 11.29 11.23
C ASP A 40 15.80 11.46 9.91
N SER A 41 15.24 10.97 8.80
CA SER A 41 15.85 11.13 7.48
C SER A 41 16.14 12.60 7.19
N LYS A 42 17.30 12.88 6.59
CA LYS A 42 17.70 14.24 6.18
C LYS A 42 16.61 14.88 5.33
N GLY A 43 16.15 16.07 5.70
CA GLY A 43 15.07 16.80 5.03
C GLY A 43 13.65 16.43 5.50
N ALA A 44 13.50 15.45 6.40
CA ALA A 44 12.18 15.03 6.90
C ALA A 44 11.51 16.11 7.77
N LYS A 45 12.31 16.80 8.61
CA LYS A 45 11.81 17.91 9.43
C LYS A 45 11.39 19.08 8.55
N GLU A 46 12.22 19.47 7.61
CA GLU A 46 11.99 20.61 6.71
C GLU A 46 10.70 20.43 5.89
N ILE A 47 10.49 19.24 5.31
CA ILE A 47 9.24 18.99 4.57
C ILE A 47 8.02 18.92 5.49
N SER A 48 8.18 18.42 6.71
CA SER A 48 7.10 18.42 7.70
C SER A 48 6.68 19.83 8.07
N ASP A 49 7.63 20.73 8.34
CA ASP A 49 7.37 22.13 8.63
C ASP A 49 6.72 22.83 7.43
N GLU A 50 7.16 22.54 6.20
CA GLU A 50 6.61 23.12 4.96
C GLU A 50 5.14 22.77 4.74
N VAL A 51 4.74 21.52 5.02
CA VAL A 51 3.35 21.07 4.83
C VAL A 51 2.50 21.22 6.10
N GLU A 52 2.98 21.94 7.11
CA GLU A 52 2.29 22.07 8.41
C GLU A 52 1.94 20.69 9.02
N GLY A 53 2.88 19.77 8.89
CA GLY A 53 2.76 18.41 9.39
C GLY A 53 3.31 18.24 10.81
N ILE A 54 3.19 17.02 11.32
CA ILE A 54 3.74 16.61 12.60
C ILE A 54 5.00 15.77 12.35
N TYR A 55 6.12 16.17 12.93
CA TYR A 55 7.39 15.48 12.81
C TYR A 55 7.66 14.59 14.02
N TYR A 56 7.89 13.29 13.78
CA TYR A 56 8.24 12.30 14.79
C TYR A 56 9.56 11.61 14.41
N PRO A 57 10.73 12.12 14.84
CA PRO A 57 12.03 11.55 14.48
C PRO A 57 12.30 10.20 15.14
N ASP A 58 11.83 10.02 16.37
CA ASP A 58 12.09 8.81 17.15
C ASP A 58 11.19 7.67 16.70
N VAL A 59 11.78 6.70 15.99
CA VAL A 59 11.11 5.47 15.54
C VAL A 59 12.04 4.27 15.75
N LYS A 60 11.44 3.12 16.09
CA LYS A 60 12.21 1.88 16.16
C LYS A 60 12.67 1.48 14.76
N CYS A 61 13.94 1.11 14.68
CA CYS A 61 14.59 0.69 13.44
C CYS A 61 15.12 -0.74 13.53
N SER A 62 15.37 -1.35 12.36
CA SER A 62 16.18 -2.56 12.22
C SER A 62 17.62 -2.29 12.62
N LYS A 63 18.45 -3.34 12.66
CA LYS A 63 19.90 -3.20 12.90
C LYS A 63 20.60 -2.30 11.86
N ASN A 64 20.03 -2.22 10.66
CA ASN A 64 20.54 -1.39 9.56
C ASN A 64 19.97 0.04 9.55
N GLY A 65 19.27 0.46 10.62
CA GLY A 65 18.71 1.81 10.76
C GLY A 65 17.44 2.06 9.93
N VAL A 66 16.78 1.02 9.41
CA VAL A 66 15.55 1.17 8.64
C VAL A 66 14.33 1.07 9.55
N PRO A 67 13.36 2.01 9.49
CA PRO A 67 12.18 2.03 10.35
C PRO A 67 11.36 0.74 10.31
N LEU A 68 10.81 0.35 11.48
CA LEU A 68 9.93 -0.81 11.63
C LEU A 68 8.45 -0.40 11.51
N LEU A 69 7.73 -1.14 10.68
CA LEU A 69 6.30 -0.88 10.40
C LEU A 69 5.43 -0.96 11.65
N SER A 70 5.74 -1.88 12.57
CA SER A 70 5.06 -2.05 13.84
C SER A 70 5.04 -0.76 14.67
N ASP A 71 6.17 -0.08 14.77
CA ASP A 71 6.33 1.16 15.54
C ASP A 71 5.61 2.34 14.87
N LEU A 72 5.72 2.45 13.54
CA LEU A 72 5.01 3.47 12.77
C LEU A 72 3.49 3.37 12.99
N PHE A 73 2.93 2.15 12.87
CA PHE A 73 1.49 1.92 13.09
C PHE A 73 1.07 2.15 14.53
N LEU A 74 1.89 1.74 15.50
CA LEU A 74 1.62 1.98 16.92
C LEU A 74 1.55 3.47 17.22
N LYS A 75 2.59 4.23 16.81
CA LYS A 75 2.67 5.67 17.03
C LYS A 75 1.58 6.43 16.28
N ALA A 76 1.35 6.12 15.00
CA ALA A 76 0.26 6.73 14.23
C ALA A 76 -1.11 6.51 14.89
N ASN A 77 -1.38 5.29 15.40
CA ASN A 77 -2.62 5.04 16.15
C ASN A 77 -2.70 5.81 17.48
N ALA A 78 -1.58 6.11 18.11
CA ALA A 78 -1.57 6.89 19.35
C ALA A 78 -1.84 8.36 19.09
N VAL A 79 -1.12 8.96 18.12
CA VAL A 79 -1.05 10.43 17.98
C VAL A 79 -2.01 11.01 16.95
N ALA A 80 -2.50 10.23 15.99
CA ALA A 80 -3.40 10.71 14.95
C ALA A 80 -4.67 11.35 15.50
N SER A 81 -5.01 12.54 15.03
CA SER A 81 -6.23 13.27 15.42
C SER A 81 -7.47 12.70 14.74
N TYR A 82 -7.36 12.08 13.59
CA TYR A 82 -8.49 11.57 12.83
C TYR A 82 -8.68 10.05 12.93
N ASN A 83 -9.93 9.61 12.76
CA ASN A 83 -10.31 8.20 12.83
C ASN A 83 -9.99 7.39 11.56
N ILE A 84 -9.58 8.04 10.50
CA ILE A 84 -9.13 7.40 9.26
C ILE A 84 -7.64 7.64 9.11
N LEU A 85 -6.90 6.55 8.96
CA LEU A 85 -5.47 6.55 8.75
C LEU A 85 -5.14 6.13 7.33
N LEU A 86 -4.14 6.76 6.75
CA LEU A 86 -3.54 6.40 5.47
C LEU A 86 -2.03 6.21 5.67
N PHE A 87 -1.56 4.96 5.65
CA PHE A 87 -0.15 4.65 5.47
C PHE A 87 0.17 4.67 3.98
N ILE A 88 1.22 5.38 3.58
CA ILE A 88 1.58 5.57 2.18
C ILE A 88 3.09 5.71 2.01
N ASN A 89 3.64 5.13 0.94
CA ASN A 89 5.03 5.36 0.57
C ASN A 89 5.23 6.81 0.10
N SER A 90 6.38 7.39 0.48
CA SER A 90 6.67 8.82 0.27
C SER A 90 6.96 9.24 -1.18
N ASP A 91 6.71 8.36 -2.14
CA ASP A 91 6.84 8.58 -3.58
C ASP A 91 5.51 8.43 -4.36
N ILE A 92 4.39 8.33 -3.65
CA ILE A 92 3.06 8.12 -4.23
C ILE A 92 2.23 9.42 -4.23
N LEU A 93 1.78 9.84 -5.40
CA LEU A 93 0.80 10.92 -5.54
C LEU A 93 -0.62 10.34 -5.60
N LEU A 94 -1.56 11.01 -4.92
CA LEU A 94 -2.97 10.66 -4.91
C LEU A 94 -3.84 11.79 -5.49
N PRO A 95 -4.88 11.47 -6.30
CA PRO A 95 -5.84 12.46 -6.76
C PRO A 95 -6.84 12.84 -5.66
N LYS A 96 -7.40 14.07 -5.72
CA LYS A 96 -8.44 14.54 -4.77
C LYS A 96 -9.64 13.59 -4.66
N LYS A 97 -9.91 12.79 -5.69
CA LYS A 97 -10.97 11.79 -5.72
C LYS A 97 -10.88 10.79 -4.55
N VAL A 98 -9.68 10.52 -4.02
CA VAL A 98 -9.49 9.63 -2.86
C VAL A 98 -10.33 10.06 -1.65
N ILE A 99 -10.53 11.37 -1.45
CA ILE A 99 -11.31 11.89 -0.31
C ILE A 99 -12.78 11.46 -0.39
N SER A 100 -13.39 11.55 -1.58
CA SER A 100 -14.79 11.11 -1.76
C SER A 100 -14.94 9.59 -1.59
N VAL A 101 -13.96 8.82 -2.05
CA VAL A 101 -13.90 7.36 -1.88
C VAL A 101 -13.81 6.98 -0.40
N VAL A 102 -12.94 7.66 0.35
CA VAL A 102 -12.79 7.43 1.79
C VAL A 102 -14.06 7.78 2.55
N LYS A 103 -14.66 8.95 2.26
CA LYS A 103 -15.96 9.35 2.87
C LYS A 103 -17.02 8.28 2.63
N LYS A 104 -17.14 7.79 1.40
CA LYS A 104 -18.09 6.72 1.05
C LYS A 104 -17.84 5.44 1.84
N ALA A 105 -16.60 4.95 1.85
CA ALA A 105 -16.24 3.74 2.59
C ALA A 105 -16.50 3.90 4.10
N ASN A 106 -16.16 5.06 4.66
CA ASN A 106 -16.40 5.37 6.07
C ASN A 106 -17.87 5.34 6.45
N ASN A 107 -18.77 5.72 5.55
CA ASN A 107 -20.21 5.75 5.81
C ASN A 107 -20.87 4.36 5.70
N VAL A 108 -20.35 3.47 4.85
CA VAL A 108 -21.03 2.19 4.54
C VAL A 108 -20.34 0.95 5.11
N LEU A 109 -19.08 1.07 5.55
CA LEU A 109 -18.30 -0.07 6.04
C LEU A 109 -17.84 0.14 7.48
N ALA A 110 -18.14 -0.82 8.35
CA ALA A 110 -17.72 -0.77 9.76
C ALA A 110 -16.19 -0.94 9.91
N LYS A 111 -15.59 -1.87 9.16
CA LYS A 111 -14.14 -2.14 9.13
C LYS A 111 -13.71 -2.33 7.69
N PHE A 112 -12.70 -1.61 7.27
CA PHE A 112 -12.21 -1.69 5.90
C PHE A 112 -10.70 -1.50 5.79
N LEU A 113 -10.16 -1.99 4.68
CA LEU A 113 -8.86 -1.67 4.14
C LEU A 113 -9.07 -1.27 2.68
N LEU A 114 -8.84 0.00 2.32
CA LEU A 114 -8.86 0.46 0.94
C LEU A 114 -7.44 0.40 0.40
N ILE A 115 -7.27 -0.20 -0.75
CA ILE A 115 -6.01 -0.38 -1.47
C ILE A 115 -6.28 -0.28 -2.97
N GLY A 116 -5.24 -0.10 -3.76
CA GLY A 116 -5.40 -0.10 -5.21
C GLY A 116 -4.08 -0.29 -5.93
N TYR A 117 -4.16 -0.44 -7.26
CA TYR A 117 -2.98 -0.48 -8.10
C TYR A 117 -2.18 0.82 -7.96
N ARG A 118 -0.87 0.71 -8.03
CA ARG A 118 -0.01 1.83 -8.37
C ARG A 118 0.21 1.88 -9.88
N PHE A 119 0.38 3.09 -10.39
CA PHE A 119 0.68 3.37 -11.78
C PHE A 119 2.00 4.12 -11.86
N ASP A 120 2.99 3.52 -12.49
CA ASP A 120 4.34 4.07 -12.59
C ASP A 120 4.40 5.17 -13.66
N LEU A 121 4.95 6.33 -13.28
CA LEU A 121 5.23 7.46 -14.16
C LEU A 121 6.60 8.05 -13.84
N ARG A 122 7.41 8.34 -14.85
CA ARG A 122 8.67 9.04 -14.67
C ARG A 122 8.44 10.53 -14.46
N ILE A 123 8.89 11.03 -13.32
CA ILE A 123 8.81 12.43 -12.91
C ILE A 123 10.19 12.83 -12.40
N GLU A 124 10.78 13.87 -12.99
CA GLU A 124 12.14 14.32 -12.69
C GLU A 124 12.16 15.78 -12.22
N GLU A 125 11.00 16.41 -12.15
CA GLU A 125 10.85 17.83 -11.79
C GLU A 125 9.84 18.01 -10.66
N LEU A 126 9.96 19.11 -9.94
CA LEU A 126 8.97 19.50 -8.95
C LEU A 126 7.66 19.91 -9.64
N ILE A 127 6.55 19.43 -9.08
CA ILE A 127 5.20 19.76 -9.54
C ILE A 127 4.73 21.00 -8.78
N ASN A 128 4.23 22.00 -9.50
CA ASN A 128 3.58 23.15 -8.89
C ASN A 128 2.11 22.81 -8.59
N PHE A 129 1.79 22.57 -7.32
CA PHE A 129 0.45 22.21 -6.86
C PHE A 129 -0.46 23.43 -6.67
N ASP A 130 0.09 24.65 -6.57
CA ASP A 130 -0.65 25.90 -6.39
C ASP A 130 -1.21 26.43 -7.72
N GLU A 131 -0.68 25.93 -8.85
CA GLU A 131 -1.12 26.32 -10.18
C GLU A 131 -2.12 25.28 -10.74
N PRO A 132 -3.43 25.60 -10.85
CA PRO A 132 -4.45 24.67 -11.32
C PRO A 132 -4.18 24.09 -12.72
N LYS A 133 -3.61 24.89 -13.63
CA LYS A 133 -3.27 24.46 -15.00
C LYS A 133 -2.13 23.42 -14.99
N SER A 134 -1.09 23.63 -14.19
CA SER A 134 0.02 22.69 -14.00
C SER A 134 -0.50 21.35 -13.47
N LEU A 135 -1.33 21.41 -12.45
CA LEU A 135 -1.92 20.24 -11.82
C LEU A 135 -2.85 19.45 -12.76
N SER A 136 -3.71 20.15 -13.53
CA SER A 136 -4.56 19.50 -14.54
C SER A 136 -3.72 18.79 -15.60
N LYS A 137 -2.72 19.47 -16.16
CA LYS A 137 -1.79 18.90 -17.15
C LYS A 137 -1.04 17.68 -16.60
N PHE A 138 -0.64 17.74 -15.33
CA PHE A 138 -0.01 16.59 -14.67
C PHE A 138 -0.94 15.37 -14.63
N TRP A 139 -2.20 15.53 -14.19
CA TRP A 139 -3.15 14.41 -14.10
C TRP A 139 -3.57 13.87 -15.48
N GLU A 140 -3.66 14.70 -16.50
CA GLU A 140 -3.86 14.27 -17.90
C GLU A 140 -2.68 13.42 -18.40
N LYS A 141 -1.44 13.88 -18.15
CA LYS A 141 -0.23 13.10 -18.44
C LYS A 141 -0.22 11.78 -17.67
N ALA A 142 -0.59 11.80 -16.39
CA ALA A 142 -0.65 10.60 -15.57
C ALA A 142 -1.66 9.58 -16.11
N LYS A 143 -2.87 10.03 -16.49
CA LYS A 143 -3.89 9.17 -17.10
C LYS A 143 -3.44 8.51 -18.40
N SER A 144 -2.73 9.24 -19.25
CA SER A 144 -2.37 8.79 -20.61
C SER A 144 -1.05 7.99 -20.65
N LYS A 145 -0.11 8.27 -19.75
CA LYS A 145 1.28 7.75 -19.86
C LYS A 145 1.72 6.84 -18.72
N SER A 146 1.00 6.81 -17.60
CA SER A 146 1.40 5.92 -16.51
C SER A 146 1.13 4.44 -16.82
N LYS A 147 1.96 3.57 -16.27
CA LYS A 147 1.89 2.12 -16.49
C LYS A 147 1.44 1.39 -15.24
N LYS A 148 0.32 0.70 -15.33
CA LYS A 148 -0.21 -0.16 -14.27
C LYS A 148 0.80 -1.23 -13.88
N LYS A 149 1.01 -1.43 -12.58
CA LYS A 149 1.90 -2.44 -12.01
C LYS A 149 1.18 -3.73 -11.63
N SER A 150 1.98 -4.68 -11.14
CA SER A 150 1.50 -5.96 -10.63
C SER A 150 0.47 -5.77 -9.50
N PRO A 151 -0.53 -6.64 -9.37
CA PRO A 151 -1.46 -6.61 -8.24
C PRO A 151 -0.81 -6.88 -6.88
N ALA A 152 0.45 -7.29 -6.85
CA ALA A 152 1.24 -7.46 -5.63
C ALA A 152 1.94 -6.17 -5.18
N ALA A 153 2.03 -5.15 -6.03
CA ALA A 153 2.69 -3.89 -5.72
C ALA A 153 1.67 -2.90 -5.15
N ILE A 154 1.58 -2.83 -3.83
CA ILE A 154 0.63 -1.96 -3.10
C ILE A 154 1.42 -1.02 -2.21
N ASP A 155 1.25 0.28 -2.41
CA ASP A 155 2.06 1.32 -1.76
C ASP A 155 1.25 2.28 -0.89
N TYR A 156 -0.07 2.04 -0.74
CA TYR A 156 -0.94 2.83 0.12
C TYR A 156 -2.07 2.00 0.73
N PHE A 157 -2.40 2.28 1.99
CA PHE A 157 -3.33 1.52 2.81
C PHE A 157 -4.18 2.49 3.63
N ILE A 158 -5.50 2.52 3.38
CA ILE A 158 -6.44 3.39 4.10
C ILE A 158 -7.34 2.53 4.99
N PHE A 159 -7.39 2.85 6.27
CA PHE A 159 -8.10 2.03 7.25
C PHE A 159 -8.60 2.88 8.43
N ARG A 160 -9.49 2.33 9.24
CA ARG A 160 -9.89 2.98 10.49
C ARG A 160 -8.81 2.86 11.56
N LYS A 161 -8.61 3.92 12.32
CA LYS A 161 -7.77 3.94 13.53
C LYS A 161 -8.08 2.71 14.39
N ASN A 162 -7.07 2.06 14.89
CA ASN A 162 -7.15 0.85 15.72
C ASN A 162 -7.64 -0.43 15.02
N SER A 163 -7.90 -0.46 13.72
CA SER A 163 -8.31 -1.69 13.03
C SER A 163 -7.15 -2.61 12.66
N LEU A 164 -5.95 -2.06 12.43
CA LEU A 164 -4.72 -2.80 12.17
C LEU A 164 -3.78 -2.67 13.38
N LYS A 165 -3.91 -3.59 14.33
CA LYS A 165 -3.06 -3.70 15.53
C LYS A 165 -2.18 -4.94 15.43
N LYS A 166 -1.10 -5.01 16.22
CA LYS A 166 -0.19 -6.15 16.27
C LYS A 166 0.46 -6.45 14.92
N ILE A 167 0.95 -5.40 14.27
CA ILE A 167 1.80 -5.52 13.08
C ILE A 167 3.15 -6.08 13.54
N PRO A 168 3.70 -7.12 12.89
CA PRO A 168 5.06 -7.57 13.14
C PRO A 168 6.10 -6.51 12.80
N ASP A 169 7.32 -6.70 13.28
CA ASP A 169 8.46 -5.80 13.07
C ASP A 169 8.99 -5.87 11.62
N PHE A 170 8.09 -5.71 10.65
CA PHE A 170 8.47 -5.60 9.26
C PHE A 170 9.34 -4.37 9.01
N VAL A 171 10.39 -4.53 8.23
CA VAL A 171 11.26 -3.44 7.80
C VAL A 171 10.63 -2.73 6.61
N VAL A 172 10.44 -1.41 6.72
CA VAL A 172 9.81 -0.60 5.67
C VAL A 172 10.67 -0.58 4.40
N GLY A 173 10.02 -0.58 3.23
CA GLY A 173 10.71 -0.59 1.94
C GLY A 173 11.32 -1.94 1.54
N ARG A 174 11.06 -3.01 2.29
CA ARG A 174 11.39 -4.39 1.95
C ARG A 174 10.14 -5.17 1.56
N PRO A 175 10.22 -6.18 0.67
CA PRO A 175 9.05 -6.90 0.17
C PRO A 175 8.26 -7.61 1.27
N GLY A 176 6.96 -7.78 1.07
CA GLY A 176 6.11 -8.74 1.77
C GLY A 176 5.16 -8.16 2.80
N TYR A 177 5.47 -7.02 3.44
CA TYR A 177 4.56 -6.41 4.43
C TYR A 177 3.25 -5.92 3.81
N ASP A 178 3.31 -5.42 2.60
CA ASP A 178 2.17 -4.97 1.81
C ASP A 178 1.16 -6.10 1.57
N ASN A 179 1.65 -7.23 1.10
CA ASN A 179 0.86 -8.43 0.88
C ASN A 179 0.38 -9.08 2.18
N TRP A 180 1.18 -9.00 3.25
CA TRP A 180 0.78 -9.46 4.58
C TRP A 180 -0.33 -8.59 5.17
N LEU A 181 -0.30 -7.27 4.99
CA LEU A 181 -1.37 -6.38 5.47
C LEU A 181 -2.73 -6.73 4.85
N ILE A 182 -2.76 -7.11 3.58
CA ILE A 182 -3.99 -7.57 2.91
C ILE A 182 -4.47 -8.88 3.53
N TRP A 183 -3.55 -9.85 3.75
CA TRP A 183 -3.87 -11.09 4.43
C TRP A 183 -4.42 -10.83 5.83
N TYR A 184 -3.76 -9.97 6.59
CA TYR A 184 -4.15 -9.64 7.96
C TYR A 184 -5.54 -8.99 8.02
N ALA A 185 -5.83 -8.07 7.13
CA ALA A 185 -7.17 -7.46 7.02
C ALA A 185 -8.25 -8.50 6.70
N ARG A 186 -7.99 -9.40 5.73
CA ARG A 186 -8.88 -10.50 5.40
C ARG A 186 -9.08 -11.46 6.58
N ARG A 187 -8.01 -11.77 7.30
CA ARG A 187 -8.01 -12.59 8.53
C ARG A 187 -8.87 -11.95 9.65
N LYS A 188 -8.92 -10.62 9.70
CA LYS A 188 -9.72 -9.84 10.64
C LYS A 188 -11.14 -9.55 10.13
N PHE A 189 -11.59 -10.22 9.07
CA PHE A 189 -12.90 -10.02 8.45
C PHE A 189 -13.18 -8.56 8.04
N MET A 190 -12.13 -7.81 7.72
CA MET A 190 -12.29 -6.46 7.18
C MET A 190 -12.76 -6.52 5.71
N SER A 191 -13.52 -5.52 5.31
CA SER A 191 -13.82 -5.29 3.89
C SER A 191 -12.57 -4.76 3.20
N VAL A 192 -11.88 -5.60 2.42
CA VAL A 192 -10.76 -5.17 1.59
C VAL A 192 -11.31 -4.69 0.26
N VAL A 193 -11.16 -3.40 -0.03
CA VAL A 193 -11.76 -2.73 -1.18
C VAL A 193 -10.67 -2.31 -2.16
N ASP A 194 -10.77 -2.79 -3.39
CA ASP A 194 -9.99 -2.28 -4.51
C ASP A 194 -10.60 -0.98 -5.02
N ILE A 195 -9.86 0.13 -4.84
CA ILE A 195 -10.31 1.47 -5.23
C ILE A 195 -9.67 1.98 -6.52
N SER A 196 -9.02 1.11 -7.28
CA SER A 196 -8.22 1.49 -8.45
C SER A 196 -9.03 2.12 -9.58
N ASN A 197 -10.32 1.81 -9.71
CA ASN A 197 -11.17 2.39 -10.74
C ASN A 197 -11.42 3.89 -10.53
N ASP A 198 -11.46 4.31 -9.26
CA ASP A 198 -11.74 5.71 -8.89
C ASP A 198 -10.47 6.49 -8.49
N VAL A 199 -9.38 5.79 -8.11
CA VAL A 199 -8.16 6.41 -7.58
C VAL A 199 -6.95 5.98 -8.39
N LEU A 200 -6.43 6.89 -9.19
CA LEU A 200 -5.17 6.73 -9.93
C LEU A 200 -3.99 7.09 -9.00
N ALA A 201 -3.46 6.13 -8.27
CA ALA A 201 -2.27 6.33 -7.44
C ALA A 201 -1.01 6.28 -8.31
N VAL A 202 -0.30 7.41 -8.41
CA VAL A 202 0.89 7.54 -9.26
C VAL A 202 2.15 7.35 -8.45
N HIS A 203 2.91 6.30 -8.77
CA HIS A 203 4.24 6.08 -8.25
C HIS A 203 5.27 6.76 -9.16
N GLN A 204 6.11 7.59 -8.56
CA GLN A 204 7.16 8.30 -9.28
C GLN A 204 8.36 7.37 -9.46
N ASN A 205 8.56 6.89 -10.70
CA ASN A 205 9.64 5.95 -11.01
C ASN A 205 11.01 6.50 -10.67
N HIS A 206 11.72 5.77 -9.85
CA HIS A 206 13.13 5.98 -9.58
C HIS A 206 13.90 4.68 -9.82
N HIS A 207 15.18 4.77 -10.18
CA HIS A 207 16.03 3.59 -10.21
C HIS A 207 16.29 3.16 -8.77
N PHE A 208 15.97 1.92 -8.43
CA PHE A 208 16.53 1.28 -7.24
C PHE A 208 18.03 1.15 -7.49
N ASN A 209 18.80 2.09 -6.95
CA ASN A 209 20.23 1.90 -6.83
C ASN A 209 20.45 0.81 -5.78
N PHE A 210 20.49 -0.43 -6.23
CA PHE A 210 21.13 -1.50 -5.49
C PHE A 210 22.63 -1.19 -5.49
N HIS A 211 23.10 -0.30 -4.59
CA HIS A 211 24.45 0.23 -4.57
C HIS A 211 25.54 -0.82 -4.35
N ASN A 212 25.19 -2.10 -4.17
CA ASN A 212 26.15 -3.19 -3.98
C ASN A 212 26.18 -4.25 -5.11
N LEU A 213 25.49 -4.03 -6.24
CA LEU A 213 25.57 -4.95 -7.39
C LEU A 213 26.44 -4.41 -8.53
N LYS A 214 27.53 -3.70 -8.21
CA LYS A 214 28.45 -3.12 -9.21
C LYS A 214 29.15 -4.15 -10.11
N ASN A 215 29.04 -5.44 -9.87
CA ASN A 215 29.85 -6.45 -10.58
C ASN A 215 29.07 -7.43 -11.46
N ASN A 216 27.74 -7.31 -11.69
CA ASN A 216 27.08 -8.20 -12.65
C ASN A 216 25.76 -7.63 -13.24
N PRO A 217 25.82 -6.93 -14.40
CA PRO A 217 24.64 -6.31 -15.03
C PRO A 217 23.69 -7.29 -15.74
N LYS A 218 23.91 -8.60 -15.71
CA LYS A 218 23.17 -9.59 -16.49
C LYS A 218 22.19 -10.47 -15.70
N ILE A 219 22.04 -10.30 -14.42
CA ILE A 219 21.15 -11.17 -13.61
C ILE A 219 19.95 -10.37 -13.09
N PHE A 220 18.96 -10.16 -13.96
CA PHE A 220 17.59 -9.85 -13.54
C PHE A 220 16.80 -11.16 -13.38
N ASP A 221 17.33 -12.09 -12.64
CA ASP A 221 16.63 -13.29 -12.23
C ASP A 221 16.16 -13.05 -10.79
N ARG A 222 14.84 -13.00 -10.58
CA ARG A 222 14.25 -12.77 -9.25
C ARG A 222 14.77 -13.75 -8.20
N ASP A 223 15.22 -14.92 -8.62
CA ASP A 223 15.67 -16.01 -7.76
C ASP A 223 17.17 -15.89 -7.38
N LYS A 224 17.90 -14.91 -7.92
CA LYS A 224 19.37 -14.79 -7.77
C LYS A 224 19.85 -13.46 -7.18
N ILE A 225 18.97 -12.54 -6.80
CA ILE A 225 19.36 -11.32 -6.07
C ILE A 225 19.59 -11.73 -4.61
N PRO A 226 20.78 -11.49 -4.03
CA PRO A 226 20.98 -11.69 -2.61
C PRO A 226 19.96 -10.83 -1.85
N ILE A 227 19.05 -11.48 -1.13
CA ILE A 227 18.10 -10.75 -0.30
C ILE A 227 18.88 -10.19 0.86
N GLU A 228 18.87 -8.87 1.03
CA GLU A 228 19.46 -8.21 2.20
C GLU A 228 18.87 -8.77 3.51
N GLU A 229 19.63 -8.69 4.60
CA GLU A 229 19.20 -9.16 5.93
C GLU A 229 17.79 -8.66 6.29
N ASP A 230 17.51 -7.37 6.08
CA ASP A 230 16.19 -6.78 6.32
C ASP A 230 15.07 -7.39 5.46
N GLY A 231 15.39 -7.78 4.22
CA GLY A 231 14.46 -8.49 3.34
C GLY A 231 14.16 -9.91 3.83
N LEU A 232 15.18 -10.62 4.34
CA LEU A 232 15.01 -11.94 4.96
C LEU A 232 14.13 -11.88 6.22
N ILE A 233 14.27 -10.82 7.04
CA ILE A 233 13.39 -10.58 8.18
C ILE A 233 11.93 -10.56 7.72
N ASN A 234 11.62 -9.77 6.70
CA ASN A 234 10.25 -9.67 6.18
C ASN A 234 9.73 -11.00 5.62
N LEU A 235 10.56 -11.74 4.88
CA LEU A 235 10.20 -13.04 4.34
C LEU A 235 9.84 -14.04 5.46
N ASN A 236 10.65 -14.08 6.51
CA ASN A 236 10.39 -14.93 7.68
C ASN A 236 9.12 -14.51 8.43
N LEU A 237 8.89 -13.19 8.59
CA LEU A 237 7.73 -12.67 9.29
C LEU A 237 6.43 -12.94 8.55
N HIS A 238 6.40 -12.81 7.22
CA HIS A 238 5.15 -13.07 6.49
C HIS A 238 4.93 -14.56 6.19
N GLY A 239 5.98 -15.36 5.95
CA GLY A 239 5.86 -16.76 5.54
C GLY A 239 4.92 -16.89 4.32
N ASP A 240 3.95 -17.80 4.39
CA ASP A 240 2.91 -17.99 3.35
C ASP A 240 1.71 -17.04 3.49
N ARG A 241 1.70 -16.15 4.49
CA ARG A 241 0.58 -15.24 4.82
C ARG A 241 0.57 -14.02 3.92
N VAL A 242 0.42 -14.23 2.61
CA VAL A 242 0.45 -13.17 1.60
C VAL A 242 -0.77 -13.23 0.68
N LEU A 243 -1.40 -12.07 0.49
CA LEU A 243 -2.45 -11.85 -0.48
C LEU A 243 -2.10 -10.62 -1.33
N ASN A 244 -2.80 -10.44 -2.44
CA ASN A 244 -2.60 -9.28 -3.30
C ASN A 244 -3.95 -8.61 -3.65
N LEU A 245 -3.94 -7.58 -4.48
CA LEU A 245 -5.12 -6.80 -4.83
C LEU A 245 -6.26 -7.66 -5.44
N LEU A 246 -5.93 -8.75 -6.14
CA LEU A 246 -6.95 -9.66 -6.70
C LEU A 246 -7.73 -10.38 -5.58
N ASP A 247 -7.20 -10.45 -4.37
CA ASP A 247 -7.83 -11.05 -3.20
C ASP A 247 -8.72 -10.05 -2.42
N ALA A 248 -8.83 -8.79 -2.86
CA ALA A 248 -9.81 -7.84 -2.33
C ALA A 248 -11.23 -8.36 -2.55
N ASN A 249 -12.08 -8.31 -1.51
CA ASN A 249 -13.44 -8.87 -1.56
C ASN A 249 -14.50 -7.85 -2.00
N TYR A 250 -14.13 -6.58 -2.12
CA TYR A 250 -14.93 -5.49 -2.67
C TYR A 250 -14.13 -4.71 -3.70
N PHE A 251 -14.82 -3.95 -4.52
CA PHE A 251 -14.25 -2.96 -5.41
C PHE A 251 -15.13 -1.74 -5.46
N ILE A 252 -14.58 -0.62 -5.93
CA ILE A 252 -15.37 0.60 -6.17
C ILE A 252 -15.57 0.78 -7.67
N GLU A 253 -16.77 1.18 -8.05
CA GLU A 253 -17.14 1.52 -9.42
C GLU A 253 -18.20 2.61 -9.38
N ASP A 254 -17.97 3.70 -10.09
CA ASP A 254 -18.86 4.89 -10.13
C ASP A 254 -19.26 5.39 -8.73
N GLY A 255 -18.31 5.41 -7.82
CA GLY A 255 -18.50 5.81 -6.43
C GLY A 255 -19.31 4.82 -5.57
N MET A 256 -19.66 3.65 -6.09
CA MET A 256 -20.33 2.59 -5.34
C MET A 256 -19.35 1.51 -4.91
N ILE A 257 -19.50 1.04 -3.65
CA ILE A 257 -18.71 -0.09 -3.15
C ILE A 257 -19.50 -1.38 -3.37
N LEU A 258 -18.99 -2.22 -4.24
CA LEU A 258 -19.60 -3.45 -4.69
C LEU A 258 -18.81 -4.67 -4.22
N LYS A 259 -19.53 -5.74 -3.85
CA LYS A 259 -18.90 -7.01 -3.48
C LYS A 259 -18.51 -7.79 -4.74
N LYS A 260 -17.26 -8.28 -4.78
CA LYS A 260 -16.81 -9.15 -5.88
C LYS A 260 -17.62 -10.46 -5.89
N ARG A 261 -18.26 -10.77 -7.02
CA ARG A 261 -19.14 -11.95 -7.18
C ARG A 261 -18.78 -12.79 -8.40
N THR A 262 -17.76 -12.43 -9.17
CA THR A 262 -17.35 -13.18 -10.37
C THR A 262 -16.97 -14.62 -10.02
N LYS A 263 -17.19 -15.55 -10.94
CA LYS A 263 -16.83 -16.97 -10.81
C LYS A 263 -15.33 -17.11 -10.48
N TYR A 264 -14.47 -16.41 -11.22
CA TYR A 264 -13.03 -16.35 -10.98
C TYR A 264 -12.68 -15.92 -9.54
N TYR A 265 -13.30 -14.84 -9.03
CA TYR A 265 -13.05 -14.38 -7.66
C TYR A 265 -13.47 -15.44 -6.63
N LYS A 266 -14.63 -16.10 -6.83
CA LYS A 266 -15.09 -17.15 -5.91
C LYS A 266 -14.07 -18.29 -5.82
N TYR A 267 -13.56 -18.80 -6.95
CA TYR A 267 -12.55 -19.86 -6.97
C TYR A 267 -11.25 -19.42 -6.30
N ARG A 268 -10.76 -18.23 -6.66
CA ARG A 268 -9.56 -17.67 -6.05
C ARG A 268 -9.71 -17.53 -4.54
N ASN A 269 -10.83 -17.01 -4.07
CA ASN A 269 -11.13 -16.82 -2.65
C ASN A 269 -11.17 -18.16 -1.90
N LEU A 270 -11.82 -19.18 -2.46
CA LEU A 270 -11.85 -20.54 -1.88
C LEU A 270 -10.44 -21.11 -1.75
N GLY A 271 -9.59 -20.96 -2.76
CA GLY A 271 -8.20 -21.40 -2.74
C GLY A 271 -7.34 -20.71 -1.69
N LYS A 272 -7.72 -19.50 -1.25
CA LYS A 272 -7.00 -18.72 -0.24
C LYS A 272 -7.52 -18.90 1.19
N LEU A 273 -8.70 -19.51 1.39
CA LEU A 273 -9.25 -19.75 2.72
C LEU A 273 -8.29 -20.47 3.68
N PRO A 274 -7.53 -21.52 3.28
CA PRO A 274 -6.57 -22.16 4.16
C PRO A 274 -5.43 -21.24 4.60
N ILE A 275 -5.02 -20.30 3.75
CA ILE A 275 -3.98 -19.33 4.07
C ILE A 275 -4.53 -18.28 5.05
N ILE A 276 -5.79 -17.88 4.88
CA ILE A 276 -6.44 -16.89 5.75
C ILE A 276 -6.77 -17.50 7.13
N PHE A 277 -7.17 -18.77 7.15
CA PHE A 277 -7.65 -19.46 8.35
C PHE A 277 -6.89 -20.76 8.58
N TYR A 278 -5.57 -20.67 8.73
CA TYR A 278 -4.68 -21.83 8.85
C TYR A 278 -4.97 -22.72 10.07
N GLU A 279 -5.58 -22.18 11.13
CA GLU A 279 -5.99 -22.97 12.32
C GLU A 279 -7.06 -24.03 11.98
N PHE A 280 -7.80 -23.82 10.91
CA PHE A 280 -8.82 -24.77 10.41
C PHE A 280 -8.31 -25.57 9.21
N SER A 281 -7.01 -25.70 9.04
CA SER A 281 -6.36 -26.27 7.84
C SER A 281 -6.83 -27.68 7.48
N LEU A 282 -7.13 -28.53 8.47
CA LEU A 282 -7.66 -29.89 8.24
C LEU A 282 -9.05 -29.86 7.59
N ILE A 283 -9.97 -29.05 8.11
CA ILE A 283 -11.33 -28.90 7.57
C ILE A 283 -11.26 -28.23 6.20
N LEU A 284 -10.38 -27.26 6.03
CA LEU A 284 -10.19 -26.53 4.78
C LEU A 284 -9.52 -27.37 3.69
N ASN A 285 -8.64 -28.32 4.06
CA ASN A 285 -8.05 -29.27 3.11
C ASN A 285 -9.08 -30.28 2.63
N LEU A 286 -9.97 -30.72 3.51
CA LEU A 286 -11.10 -31.58 3.13
C LEU A 286 -12.06 -30.83 2.16
N TYR A 287 -12.36 -29.56 2.48
CA TYR A 287 -13.18 -28.69 1.64
C TYR A 287 -12.54 -28.41 0.27
N LYS A 288 -11.21 -28.21 0.20
CA LYS A 288 -10.47 -28.10 -1.07
C LYS A 288 -10.63 -29.36 -1.93
N LYS A 289 -10.54 -30.52 -1.31
CA LYS A 289 -10.69 -31.80 -2.02
C LYS A 289 -12.11 -31.93 -2.61
N LEU A 290 -13.12 -31.56 -1.84
CA LEU A 290 -14.51 -31.52 -2.32
C LEU A 290 -14.72 -30.50 -3.44
N CYS A 291 -14.20 -29.27 -3.31
CA CYS A 291 -14.28 -28.26 -4.35
C CYS A 291 -13.59 -28.69 -5.67
N ARG A 292 -12.44 -29.39 -5.58
CA ARG A 292 -11.79 -29.96 -6.79
C ARG A 292 -12.67 -30.99 -7.49
N ILE A 293 -13.31 -31.88 -6.73
CA ILE A 293 -14.22 -32.89 -7.27
C ILE A 293 -15.40 -32.20 -7.98
N PHE A 294 -16.00 -31.19 -7.38
CA PHE A 294 -17.08 -30.43 -8.00
C PHE A 294 -16.66 -29.66 -9.24
N LEU A 295 -15.41 -29.19 -9.30
CA LEU A 295 -14.88 -28.44 -10.45
C LEU A 295 -14.54 -29.34 -11.64
N TYR A 296 -14.07 -30.56 -11.39
CA TYR A 296 -13.85 -31.55 -12.47
C TYR A 296 -15.16 -31.97 -13.13
N ASN A 297 -16.25 -32.08 -12.35
CA ASN A 297 -17.56 -32.45 -12.90
C ASN A 297 -18.30 -31.34 -13.64
N THR A 298 -17.81 -30.06 -13.58
CA THR A 298 -18.42 -28.95 -14.33
C THR A 298 -17.69 -28.62 -15.63
N SER A 299 -16.52 -29.20 -15.89
CA SER A 299 -15.82 -29.08 -17.19
C SER A 299 -16.32 -30.04 -18.27
N GLU A 300 -17.30 -30.91 -17.97
CA GLU A 300 -17.98 -31.78 -18.95
C GLU A 300 -19.27 -31.16 -19.50
N PHE A 301 -19.62 -29.92 -19.15
CA PHE A 301 -20.80 -29.20 -19.63
C PHE A 301 -20.44 -27.81 -20.15
N GLU A 302 -19.48 -27.73 -21.09
CA GLU A 302 -19.35 -26.62 -22.05
C GLU A 302 -19.13 -27.21 -23.47
#